data_efbd09dffef7d65649873c74376478ee
#
_entry.id   efbd09dffef7d65649873c74376478ee
#
_cell.length_a   1.000
_cell.length_b   1.000
_cell.length_c   1.000
_cell.angle_alpha   90.00
_cell.angle_beta   90.00
_cell.angle_gamma   90.00
#
_symmetry.space_group_name_H-M   'P 1'
#
loop_
_entity.id
_entity.type
_entity.pdbx_description
1 polymer ?
#
loop_
_entity_poly.entity_id
_entity_poly.type
_entity_poly.pdbx_seq_one_letter_code
_entity_poly.pdbx_strand_id
1 'polypeptide(L)'
;MLAVPFRAPAPGAVWHAALQVHVWVGAELPPELAPYDPPPYTFERFLEDELNEKPRPLPMARPMTPRDQQCDGADVVAAHAAAGGRVFLLGDDPGVGKTGTAILAVKAIAEQRDVRTVLVIADRPAAITIPHWARSIAGFGDGGIRWCVTTWDRLAKVSKLRFDVVVADEAHMVRHTTTQRWKHWKAVSGAGRVKDAPYVLATTATPAHTPLELPYLAPEFAVRNGESIRDWADLAKKLEAHGFHVERGRYGWQWTEDAGRRRTDLARLQSWLADADPPATLHRPAPWGPVSVTGTPVALTPAERVAYDSEWSEFRAEMQLARRARQSARGRAALLRFRQKAGLIRVQATVDWVKAQVEAERQVAVSVEFVETAADPIRQALLDAGIPVAAIYGGARSDLDDPEAERLRFQRGEAMACVFTVTASISLHAGETLPDGRSASRTPRVGLFHQPRFSGIQARQITGRTHRDGRTSPWRIAFAEDTVEEQVARVMVERLAVSGSAAGADTSSLREIAELLDADWLPAAALTDP
;
A
#
# COMPACT_ATOMS: atom_id res chain seq x y z
N MET A 1 -3.72 -28.07 9.60
CA MET A 1 -2.69 -27.01 9.75
C MET A 1 -3.28 -25.90 10.58
N LEU A 2 -2.46 -25.14 11.32
CA LEU A 2 -2.94 -24.15 12.29
C LEU A 2 -2.36 -22.76 11.97
N ALA A 3 -3.20 -21.73 12.05
CA ALA A 3 -2.84 -20.33 11.87
C ALA A 3 -2.25 -19.72 13.16
N VAL A 4 -1.18 -20.32 13.69
CA VAL A 4 -0.56 -19.91 14.96
C VAL A 4 0.33 -18.68 14.73
N PRO A 5 0.17 -17.59 15.49
CA PRO A 5 1.09 -16.47 15.47
C PRO A 5 2.53 -16.90 15.85
N PHE A 6 3.53 -16.22 15.32
CA PHE A 6 4.95 -16.60 15.42
C PHE A 6 5.46 -16.93 16.85
N ARG A 7 4.85 -16.36 17.88
CA ARG A 7 5.27 -16.55 19.28
C ARG A 7 4.19 -17.18 20.18
N ALA A 8 3.05 -17.57 19.61
CA ALA A 8 1.99 -18.15 20.41
C ALA A 8 2.27 -19.63 20.68
N PRO A 9 1.97 -20.12 21.89
CA PRO A 9 2.09 -21.54 22.20
C PRO A 9 1.04 -22.34 21.42
N ALA A 10 1.45 -23.47 20.87
CA ALA A 10 0.55 -24.44 20.22
C ALA A 10 0.73 -25.82 20.85
N PRO A 11 0.19 -26.04 22.05
CA PRO A 11 0.41 -27.30 22.83
C PRO A 11 -0.08 -28.50 22.02
N GLY A 12 0.79 -29.52 21.89
CA GLY A 12 0.46 -30.74 21.16
C GLY A 12 0.52 -30.63 19.63
N ALA A 13 0.68 -29.46 19.07
CA ALA A 13 0.91 -29.29 17.63
C ALA A 13 2.41 -29.38 17.31
N VAL A 14 2.73 -29.93 16.12
CA VAL A 14 4.09 -30.14 15.65
C VAL A 14 4.44 -29.08 14.61
N TRP A 15 5.60 -28.45 14.74
CA TRP A 15 6.11 -27.52 13.73
C TRP A 15 6.58 -28.24 12.47
N HIS A 16 6.00 -27.92 11.32
CA HIS A 16 6.38 -28.46 10.03
C HIS A 16 7.31 -27.48 9.30
N ALA A 17 8.61 -27.71 9.37
CA ALA A 17 9.63 -26.77 8.89
C ALA A 17 9.54 -26.46 7.38
N ALA A 18 9.23 -27.45 6.55
CA ALA A 18 9.15 -27.24 5.09
C ALA A 18 7.96 -26.38 4.67
N LEU A 19 6.84 -26.47 5.39
CA LEU A 19 5.62 -25.68 5.15
C LEU A 19 5.56 -24.42 6.02
N GLN A 20 6.43 -24.30 7.01
CA GLN A 20 6.46 -23.19 7.98
C GLN A 20 5.10 -22.97 8.69
N VAL A 21 4.47 -24.05 9.10
CA VAL A 21 3.18 -24.06 9.83
C VAL A 21 3.20 -25.04 10.98
N HIS A 22 2.33 -24.85 11.96
CA HIS A 22 2.03 -25.87 12.95
C HIS A 22 0.99 -26.84 12.39
N VAL A 23 1.17 -28.12 12.67
CA VAL A 23 0.27 -29.19 12.23
C VAL A 23 -0.23 -29.94 13.45
N TRP A 24 -1.54 -30.09 13.55
CA TRP A 24 -2.18 -31.02 14.47
C TRP A 24 -2.48 -32.32 13.74
N VAL A 25 -2.11 -33.44 14.35
CA VAL A 25 -2.37 -34.78 13.83
C VAL A 25 -3.31 -35.49 14.81
N GLY A 26 -4.61 -35.43 14.55
CA GLY A 26 -5.66 -36.02 15.35
C GLY A 26 -7.02 -35.91 14.69
N ALA A 27 -7.98 -36.72 15.14
CA ALA A 27 -9.33 -36.74 14.59
C ALA A 27 -10.12 -35.47 14.90
N GLU A 28 -9.89 -34.90 16.09
CA GLU A 28 -10.58 -33.68 16.55
C GLU A 28 -9.55 -32.65 16.99
N LEU A 29 -9.82 -31.38 16.71
CA LEU A 29 -8.97 -30.28 17.14
C LEU A 29 -9.25 -29.97 18.63
N PRO A 30 -8.22 -30.02 19.51
CA PRO A 30 -8.39 -29.68 20.92
C PRO A 30 -8.96 -28.26 21.11
N PRO A 31 -9.77 -28.04 22.17
CA PRO A 31 -10.32 -26.71 22.44
C PRO A 31 -9.26 -25.60 22.57
N GLU A 32 -8.08 -25.92 23.07
CA GLU A 32 -6.96 -24.99 23.20
C GLU A 32 -6.38 -24.56 21.87
N LEU A 33 -6.53 -25.37 20.82
CA LEU A 33 -6.08 -25.10 19.46
C LEU A 33 -7.19 -24.57 18.56
N ALA A 34 -8.45 -24.62 18.99
CA ALA A 34 -9.58 -24.11 18.23
C ALA A 34 -9.45 -22.63 17.79
N PRO A 35 -8.87 -21.72 18.60
CA PRO A 35 -8.61 -20.34 18.17
C PRO A 35 -7.67 -20.22 16.97
N TYR A 36 -6.88 -21.25 16.69
CA TYR A 36 -5.93 -21.29 15.58
C TYR A 36 -6.44 -22.08 14.37
N ASP A 37 -7.71 -22.48 14.35
CA ASP A 37 -8.33 -23.05 13.15
C ASP A 37 -8.24 -22.02 12.02
N PRO A 38 -7.62 -22.37 10.85
CA PRO A 38 -7.32 -21.37 9.85
C PRO A 38 -8.60 -20.72 9.28
N PRO A 39 -8.67 -19.39 9.25
CA PRO A 39 -9.77 -18.68 8.61
C PRO A 39 -9.88 -19.02 7.13
N PRO A 40 -11.03 -18.77 6.48
CA PRO A 40 -11.21 -18.96 5.05
C PRO A 40 -10.13 -18.26 4.21
N TYR A 41 -9.69 -18.91 3.13
CA TYR A 41 -8.75 -18.37 2.14
C TYR A 41 -7.34 -18.02 2.64
N THR A 42 -6.98 -18.34 3.89
CA THR A 42 -5.60 -18.16 4.37
C THR A 42 -4.67 -19.21 3.75
N PHE A 43 -3.36 -18.96 3.86
CA PHE A 43 -2.34 -19.89 3.39
C PHE A 43 -2.47 -21.27 4.05
N GLU A 44 -2.70 -21.30 5.35
CA GLU A 44 -2.86 -22.52 6.14
C GLU A 44 -4.10 -23.31 5.69
N ARG A 45 -5.22 -22.62 5.42
CA ARG A 45 -6.44 -23.24 4.88
C ARG A 45 -6.21 -23.77 3.47
N PHE A 46 -5.57 -22.98 2.60
CA PHE A 46 -5.25 -23.41 1.25
C PHE A 46 -4.42 -24.72 1.25
N LEU A 47 -3.38 -24.80 2.08
CA LEU A 47 -2.58 -26.03 2.20
C LEU A 47 -3.38 -27.20 2.72
N GLU A 48 -4.27 -26.98 3.67
CA GLU A 48 -5.12 -28.03 4.23
C GLU A 48 -6.08 -28.58 3.16
N ASP A 49 -6.72 -27.70 2.39
CA ASP A 49 -7.63 -28.08 1.31
C ASP A 49 -6.88 -28.80 0.19
N GLU A 50 -5.64 -28.38 -0.16
CA GLU A 50 -4.79 -29.09 -1.13
C GLU A 50 -4.44 -30.50 -0.68
N LEU A 51 -4.14 -30.71 0.61
CA LEU A 51 -3.76 -32.01 1.12
C LEU A 51 -4.95 -32.95 1.35
N ASN A 52 -6.11 -32.40 1.64
CA ASN A 52 -7.31 -33.19 1.94
C ASN A 52 -8.17 -33.50 0.72
N GLU A 53 -7.87 -32.88 -0.43
CA GLU A 53 -8.64 -33.00 -1.69
C GLU A 53 -10.14 -32.62 -1.56
N LYS A 54 -10.56 -32.21 -0.37
CA LYS A 54 -11.95 -31.82 -0.04
C LYS A 54 -11.92 -30.54 0.79
N PRO A 55 -12.17 -29.39 0.16
CA PRO A 55 -12.24 -28.14 0.89
C PRO A 55 -13.35 -28.20 1.94
N ARG A 56 -13.09 -27.64 3.12
CA ARG A 56 -14.12 -27.51 4.16
C ARG A 56 -15.20 -26.53 3.68
N PRO A 57 -16.46 -26.74 4.08
CA PRO A 57 -17.51 -25.76 3.86
C PRO A 57 -17.12 -24.41 4.44
N LEU A 58 -17.22 -23.37 3.64
CA LEU A 58 -16.99 -22.00 4.10
C LEU A 58 -18.27 -21.43 4.71
N PRO A 59 -18.17 -20.59 5.76
CA PRO A 59 -19.34 -19.91 6.29
C PRO A 59 -19.98 -19.06 5.18
N MET A 60 -21.31 -19.03 5.14
CA MET A 60 -22.05 -18.21 4.18
C MET A 60 -21.71 -16.73 4.37
N ALA A 61 -21.12 -16.14 3.35
CA ALA A 61 -20.88 -14.72 3.32
C ALA A 61 -22.12 -13.98 2.83
N ARG A 62 -22.24 -12.71 3.23
CA ARG A 62 -23.28 -11.84 2.68
C ARG A 62 -22.96 -11.58 1.20
N PRO A 63 -23.90 -11.86 0.26
CA PRO A 63 -23.68 -11.56 -1.15
C PRO A 63 -23.38 -10.08 -1.39
N MET A 64 -22.42 -9.80 -2.24
CA MET A 64 -22.07 -8.46 -2.71
C MET A 64 -22.56 -8.30 -4.14
N THR A 65 -23.22 -7.18 -4.42
CA THR A 65 -23.62 -6.81 -5.77
C THR A 65 -22.46 -6.10 -6.48
N PRO A 66 -22.00 -6.61 -7.62
CA PRO A 66 -21.01 -5.91 -8.44
C PRO A 66 -21.54 -4.54 -8.88
N ARG A 67 -20.66 -3.56 -8.97
CA ARG A 67 -20.94 -2.26 -9.61
C ARG A 67 -20.63 -2.40 -11.10
N ASP A 68 -21.38 -1.67 -11.96
CA ASP A 68 -21.18 -1.72 -13.42
C ASP A 68 -19.70 -1.52 -13.79
N GLN A 69 -19.08 -0.49 -13.23
CA GLN A 69 -17.65 -0.23 -13.46
C GLN A 69 -16.72 -1.39 -13.06
N GLN A 70 -17.11 -2.23 -12.09
CA GLN A 70 -16.31 -3.40 -11.71
C GLN A 70 -16.45 -4.50 -12.74
N CYS A 71 -17.66 -4.69 -13.29
CA CYS A 71 -17.91 -5.63 -14.39
C CYS A 71 -17.16 -5.20 -15.64
N ASP A 72 -17.30 -3.94 -16.07
CA ASP A 72 -16.58 -3.41 -17.24
C ASP A 72 -15.06 -3.60 -17.13
N GLY A 73 -14.52 -3.33 -15.94
CA GLY A 73 -13.09 -3.53 -15.69
C GLY A 73 -12.68 -5.00 -15.71
N ALA A 74 -13.53 -5.89 -15.22
CA ALA A 74 -13.28 -7.33 -15.26
C ALA A 74 -13.28 -7.86 -16.69
N ASP A 75 -14.19 -7.38 -17.54
CA ASP A 75 -14.28 -7.78 -18.95
C ASP A 75 -13.03 -7.37 -19.73
N VAL A 76 -12.51 -6.16 -19.50
CA VAL A 76 -11.26 -5.69 -20.11
C VAL A 76 -10.08 -6.58 -19.71
N VAL A 77 -9.96 -6.94 -18.43
CA VAL A 77 -8.91 -7.84 -17.95
C VAL A 77 -9.04 -9.23 -18.56
N ALA A 78 -10.26 -9.77 -18.64
CA ALA A 78 -10.53 -11.07 -19.21
C ALA A 78 -10.22 -11.12 -20.71
N ALA A 79 -10.57 -10.08 -21.47
CA ALA A 79 -10.23 -9.94 -22.88
C ALA A 79 -8.71 -9.92 -23.11
N HIS A 80 -7.96 -9.18 -22.29
CA HIS A 80 -6.50 -9.19 -22.34
C HIS A 80 -5.93 -10.57 -22.06
N ALA A 81 -6.47 -11.28 -21.07
CA ALA A 81 -6.05 -12.64 -20.78
C ALA A 81 -6.35 -13.60 -21.95
N ALA A 82 -7.56 -13.51 -22.55
CA ALA A 82 -7.96 -14.32 -23.70
C ALA A 82 -7.05 -14.12 -24.92
N ALA A 83 -6.59 -12.90 -25.16
CA ALA A 83 -5.64 -12.58 -26.23
C ALA A 83 -4.19 -13.01 -25.97
N GLY A 84 -3.92 -13.74 -24.87
CA GLY A 84 -2.59 -14.24 -24.55
C GLY A 84 -1.71 -13.28 -23.76
N GLY A 85 -2.27 -12.18 -23.26
CA GLY A 85 -1.59 -11.27 -22.35
C GLY A 85 -1.13 -11.98 -21.07
N ARG A 86 -0.08 -11.45 -20.46
CA ARG A 86 0.59 -12.10 -19.31
C ARG A 86 0.43 -11.32 -18.00
N VAL A 87 0.49 -9.99 -18.07
CA VAL A 87 0.36 -9.13 -16.90
C VAL A 87 -0.54 -7.97 -17.24
N PHE A 88 -1.60 -7.79 -16.49
CA PHE A 88 -2.48 -6.63 -16.60
C PHE A 88 -2.27 -5.69 -15.41
N LEU A 89 -2.24 -4.39 -15.67
CA LEU A 89 -2.16 -3.35 -14.64
C LEU A 89 -3.51 -2.66 -14.44
N LEU A 90 -4.19 -2.97 -13.34
CA LEU A 90 -5.39 -2.27 -12.91
C LEU A 90 -4.99 -1.06 -12.04
N GLY A 91 -4.89 0.09 -12.68
CA GLY A 91 -4.38 1.34 -12.12
C GLY A 91 -5.43 2.27 -11.51
N ASP A 92 -6.65 1.82 -11.31
CA ASP A 92 -7.78 2.63 -10.82
C ASP A 92 -7.46 3.43 -9.56
N ASP A 93 -8.08 4.59 -9.42
CA ASP A 93 -7.96 5.42 -8.24
C ASP A 93 -8.38 4.68 -6.94
N PRO A 94 -7.89 5.12 -5.77
CA PRO A 94 -8.34 4.59 -4.49
C PRO A 94 -9.87 4.69 -4.35
N GLY A 95 -10.52 3.58 -3.93
CA GLY A 95 -11.97 3.53 -3.72
C GLY A 95 -12.82 3.14 -4.93
N VAL A 96 -12.29 3.14 -6.14
CA VAL A 96 -13.04 2.73 -7.35
C VAL A 96 -13.51 1.27 -7.30
N GLY A 97 -12.85 0.42 -6.50
CA GLY A 97 -13.30 -0.95 -6.25
C GLY A 97 -12.41 -2.01 -6.85
N LYS A 98 -11.10 -1.76 -6.97
CA LYS A 98 -10.09 -2.69 -7.52
C LYS A 98 -10.21 -4.13 -7.01
N THR A 99 -10.47 -4.33 -5.71
CA THR A 99 -10.63 -5.65 -5.11
C THR A 99 -11.78 -6.43 -5.76
N GLY A 100 -12.96 -5.81 -5.91
CA GLY A 100 -14.11 -6.43 -6.56
C GLY A 100 -13.83 -6.68 -8.05
N THR A 101 -13.29 -5.68 -8.76
CA THR A 101 -12.88 -5.84 -10.16
C THR A 101 -11.91 -7.02 -10.33
N ALA A 102 -10.93 -7.17 -9.44
CA ALA A 102 -9.96 -8.26 -9.51
C ALA A 102 -10.60 -9.64 -9.31
N ILE A 103 -11.52 -9.78 -8.35
CA ILE A 103 -12.23 -11.04 -8.11
C ILE A 103 -13.10 -11.41 -9.31
N LEU A 104 -13.86 -10.45 -9.84
CA LEU A 104 -14.71 -10.66 -11.02
C LEU A 104 -13.88 -11.01 -12.26
N ALA A 105 -12.75 -10.33 -12.46
CA ALA A 105 -11.83 -10.60 -13.55
C ALA A 105 -11.26 -12.03 -13.49
N VAL A 106 -10.85 -12.48 -12.31
CA VAL A 106 -10.37 -13.87 -12.12
C VAL A 106 -11.47 -14.87 -12.46
N LYS A 107 -12.72 -14.62 -12.06
CA LYS A 107 -13.87 -15.48 -12.40
C LYS A 107 -14.12 -15.50 -13.90
N ALA A 108 -14.12 -14.34 -14.56
CA ALA A 108 -14.28 -14.25 -16.01
C ALA A 108 -13.12 -14.93 -16.77
N ILE A 109 -11.90 -14.87 -16.26
CA ILE A 109 -10.78 -15.65 -16.82
C ILE A 109 -11.02 -17.16 -16.65
N ALA A 110 -11.55 -17.59 -15.50
CA ALA A 110 -11.82 -19.00 -15.23
C ALA A 110 -12.92 -19.59 -16.13
N GLU A 111 -13.83 -18.78 -16.64
CA GLU A 111 -14.82 -19.18 -17.63
C GLU A 111 -14.19 -19.49 -19.01
N GLN A 112 -13.01 -18.91 -19.29
CA GLN A 112 -12.35 -19.01 -20.59
C GLN A 112 -11.18 -20.02 -20.59
N ARG A 113 -10.63 -20.34 -19.44
CA ARG A 113 -9.49 -21.24 -19.27
C ARG A 113 -9.56 -21.98 -17.92
N ASP A 114 -8.88 -23.12 -17.82
CA ASP A 114 -8.83 -23.90 -16.57
C ASP A 114 -8.02 -23.15 -15.50
N VAL A 115 -8.72 -22.45 -14.61
CA VAL A 115 -8.15 -21.79 -13.42
C VAL A 115 -8.64 -22.51 -12.18
N ARG A 116 -7.73 -23.17 -11.48
CA ARG A 116 -8.02 -23.95 -10.26
C ARG A 116 -7.54 -23.26 -9.00
N THR A 117 -6.44 -22.52 -9.11
CA THR A 117 -5.73 -21.94 -7.97
C THR A 117 -5.39 -20.49 -8.21
N VAL A 118 -5.66 -19.64 -7.21
CA VAL A 118 -5.41 -18.21 -7.26
C VAL A 118 -4.64 -17.78 -6.01
N LEU A 119 -3.55 -17.07 -6.21
CA LEU A 119 -2.84 -16.38 -5.14
C LEU A 119 -3.23 -14.91 -5.12
N VAL A 120 -3.66 -14.41 -3.98
CA VAL A 120 -3.81 -12.98 -3.69
C VAL A 120 -2.68 -12.55 -2.76
N ILE A 121 -1.90 -11.58 -3.19
CA ILE A 121 -0.85 -10.97 -2.38
C ILE A 121 -1.37 -9.59 -1.95
N ALA A 122 -1.89 -9.53 -0.73
CA ALA A 122 -2.42 -8.29 -0.16
C ALA A 122 -1.33 -7.48 0.53
N ASP A 123 -1.59 -6.21 0.74
CA ASP A 123 -0.70 -5.38 1.53
C ASP A 123 -0.91 -5.61 3.05
N ARG A 124 -0.16 -4.94 3.88
CA ARG A 124 -0.24 -5.01 5.35
C ARG A 124 -1.15 -3.92 5.94
N PRO A 125 -1.70 -4.09 7.14
CA PRO A 125 -1.48 -5.21 8.06
C PRO A 125 -2.34 -6.44 7.72
N ALA A 126 -1.77 -7.63 7.87
CA ALA A 126 -2.42 -8.89 7.55
C ALA A 126 -3.75 -9.08 8.28
N ALA A 127 -3.85 -8.59 9.53
CA ALA A 127 -5.05 -8.68 10.36
C ALA A 127 -6.27 -7.94 9.76
N ILE A 128 -6.06 -6.96 8.89
CA ILE A 128 -7.13 -6.23 8.21
C ILE A 128 -7.29 -6.72 6.77
N THR A 129 -6.19 -6.85 6.04
CA THR A 129 -6.23 -7.06 4.59
C THR A 129 -6.64 -8.48 4.21
N ILE A 130 -6.17 -9.50 4.95
CA ILE A 130 -6.58 -10.89 4.71
C ILE A 130 -8.09 -11.07 4.95
N PRO A 131 -8.68 -10.67 6.09
CA PRO A 131 -10.12 -10.73 6.28
C PRO A 131 -10.92 -9.90 5.27
N HIS A 132 -10.39 -8.75 4.83
CA HIS A 132 -11.05 -7.94 3.79
C HIS A 132 -11.15 -8.70 2.45
N TRP A 133 -10.04 -9.29 1.99
CA TRP A 133 -10.04 -10.10 0.78
C TRP A 133 -10.92 -11.34 0.93
N ALA A 134 -10.83 -12.05 2.06
CA ALA A 134 -11.64 -13.23 2.33
C ALA A 134 -13.15 -12.92 2.26
N ARG A 135 -13.60 -11.83 2.90
CA ARG A 135 -15.00 -11.37 2.84
C ARG A 135 -15.41 -10.99 1.41
N SER A 136 -14.54 -10.33 0.68
CA SER A 136 -14.82 -9.92 -0.70
C SER A 136 -14.94 -11.13 -1.64
N ILE A 137 -14.02 -12.11 -1.53
CA ILE A 137 -14.08 -13.35 -2.31
C ILE A 137 -15.38 -14.10 -2.00
N ALA A 138 -15.68 -14.28 -0.72
CA ALA A 138 -16.92 -14.95 -0.31
C ALA A 138 -18.18 -14.19 -0.75
N GLY A 139 -18.16 -12.84 -0.68
CA GLY A 139 -19.29 -11.98 -1.06
C GLY A 139 -19.58 -11.96 -2.56
N PHE A 140 -18.56 -11.94 -3.42
CA PHE A 140 -18.71 -12.04 -4.88
C PHE A 140 -18.82 -13.49 -5.37
N GLY A 141 -18.63 -14.47 -4.47
CA GLY A 141 -18.56 -15.90 -4.77
C GLY A 141 -17.17 -16.30 -5.27
N ASP A 142 -16.66 -17.40 -4.74
CA ASP A 142 -15.31 -17.91 -5.05
C ASP A 142 -15.19 -18.55 -6.44
N GLY A 143 -16.30 -18.80 -7.13
CA GLY A 143 -16.33 -19.39 -8.47
C GLY A 143 -15.86 -20.86 -8.53
N GLY A 144 -15.84 -21.56 -7.39
CA GLY A 144 -15.30 -22.92 -7.29
C GLY A 144 -13.76 -22.97 -7.38
N ILE A 145 -13.11 -21.82 -7.29
CA ILE A 145 -11.67 -21.65 -7.37
C ILE A 145 -11.07 -21.76 -5.96
N ARG A 146 -9.90 -22.35 -5.83
CA ARG A 146 -9.13 -22.39 -4.57
C ARG A 146 -8.29 -21.13 -4.44
N TRP A 147 -8.65 -20.29 -3.51
CA TRP A 147 -7.97 -19.03 -3.24
C TRP A 147 -6.99 -19.17 -2.09
N CYS A 148 -5.83 -18.55 -2.24
CA CYS A 148 -4.84 -18.39 -1.20
C CYS A 148 -4.57 -16.90 -1.01
N VAL A 149 -4.93 -16.33 0.14
CA VAL A 149 -4.65 -14.93 0.48
C VAL A 149 -3.45 -14.86 1.40
N THR A 150 -2.44 -14.10 1.02
CA THR A 150 -1.24 -13.84 1.81
C THR A 150 -0.88 -12.36 1.76
N THR A 151 0.21 -11.96 2.40
CA THR A 151 0.73 -10.59 2.31
C THR A 151 2.14 -10.57 1.73
N TRP A 152 2.56 -9.40 1.27
CA TRP A 152 3.91 -9.20 0.75
C TRP A 152 5.02 -9.67 1.70
N ASP A 153 4.83 -9.50 3.01
CA ASP A 153 5.81 -9.91 4.02
C ASP A 153 5.83 -11.43 4.25
N ARG A 154 4.74 -12.13 3.90
CA ARG A 154 4.60 -13.59 4.01
C ARG A 154 4.80 -14.32 2.69
N LEU A 155 5.15 -13.61 1.62
CA LEU A 155 5.28 -14.16 0.27
C LEU A 155 6.30 -15.32 0.18
N ALA A 156 7.30 -15.32 1.05
CA ALA A 156 8.27 -16.41 1.16
C ALA A 156 7.62 -17.78 1.39
N LYS A 157 6.53 -17.85 2.17
CA LYS A 157 5.83 -19.10 2.50
C LYS A 157 5.24 -19.78 1.27
N VAL A 158 4.71 -18.99 0.34
CA VAL A 158 4.04 -19.49 -0.89
C VAL A 158 4.96 -19.55 -2.10
N SER A 159 6.20 -19.10 -1.99
CA SER A 159 7.13 -18.96 -3.13
C SER A 159 7.47 -20.26 -3.85
N LYS A 160 7.24 -21.41 -3.22
CA LYS A 160 7.43 -22.75 -3.80
C LYS A 160 6.17 -23.33 -4.44
N LEU A 161 5.02 -22.72 -4.22
CA LEU A 161 3.73 -23.14 -4.76
C LEU A 161 3.55 -22.58 -6.17
N ARG A 162 2.66 -23.22 -6.93
CA ARG A 162 2.26 -22.77 -8.27
C ARG A 162 0.80 -22.38 -8.23
N PHE A 163 0.47 -21.34 -8.95
CA PHE A 163 -0.87 -20.79 -9.07
C PHE A 163 -1.16 -20.52 -10.55
N ASP A 164 -2.42 -20.60 -10.94
CA ASP A 164 -2.85 -20.30 -12.30
C ASP A 164 -2.99 -18.79 -12.53
N VAL A 165 -3.42 -18.08 -11.47
CA VAL A 165 -3.53 -16.62 -11.47
C VAL A 165 -2.90 -16.06 -10.19
N VAL A 166 -2.22 -14.94 -10.31
CA VAL A 166 -1.67 -14.16 -9.19
C VAL A 166 -2.25 -12.75 -9.21
N VAL A 167 -2.99 -12.38 -8.19
CA VAL A 167 -3.46 -11.01 -7.94
C VAL A 167 -2.48 -10.34 -7.00
N ALA A 168 -1.81 -9.30 -7.47
CA ALA A 168 -0.81 -8.55 -6.73
C ALA A 168 -1.39 -7.19 -6.33
N ASP A 169 -1.96 -7.11 -5.14
CA ASP A 169 -2.49 -5.86 -4.60
C ASP A 169 -1.33 -4.96 -4.15
N GLU A 170 -1.41 -3.67 -4.48
CA GLU A 170 -0.32 -2.70 -4.32
C GLU A 170 1.00 -3.18 -4.97
N ALA A 171 0.93 -3.59 -6.24
CA ALA A 171 2.04 -4.18 -6.99
C ALA A 171 3.32 -3.31 -7.03
N HIS A 172 3.20 -2.01 -6.78
CA HIS A 172 4.35 -1.12 -6.62
C HIS A 172 5.34 -1.57 -5.52
N MET A 173 4.92 -2.45 -4.62
CA MET A 173 5.77 -3.05 -3.59
C MET A 173 6.94 -3.88 -4.15
N VAL A 174 6.89 -4.25 -5.42
CA VAL A 174 7.96 -4.98 -6.13
C VAL A 174 8.58 -4.18 -7.28
N ARG A 175 8.51 -2.86 -7.21
CA ARG A 175 9.17 -1.96 -8.17
C ARG A 175 10.71 -2.03 -8.13
N HIS A 176 11.28 -2.51 -7.01
CA HIS A 176 12.73 -2.62 -6.82
C HIS A 176 13.19 -4.08 -6.85
N THR A 177 14.03 -4.40 -7.82
CA THR A 177 14.48 -5.78 -8.10
C THR A 177 15.58 -6.29 -7.16
N THR A 178 16.12 -5.44 -6.30
CA THR A 178 17.20 -5.79 -5.37
C THR A 178 16.70 -6.34 -4.04
N THR A 179 15.40 -6.31 -3.78
CA THR A 179 14.80 -6.69 -2.51
C THR A 179 14.58 -8.20 -2.38
N GLN A 180 14.52 -8.72 -1.13
CA GLN A 180 14.13 -10.12 -0.88
C GLN A 180 12.69 -10.38 -1.38
N ARG A 181 11.79 -9.40 -1.26
CA ARG A 181 10.42 -9.46 -1.76
C ARG A 181 10.39 -9.75 -3.27
N TRP A 182 11.25 -9.09 -4.05
CA TRP A 182 11.39 -9.35 -5.48
C TRP A 182 11.80 -10.80 -5.79
N LYS A 183 12.69 -11.41 -5.01
CA LYS A 183 13.09 -12.82 -5.22
C LYS A 183 11.90 -13.76 -5.11
N HIS A 184 11.06 -13.55 -4.09
CA HIS A 184 9.86 -14.37 -3.90
C HIS A 184 8.79 -14.05 -4.94
N TRP A 185 8.65 -12.78 -5.32
CA TRP A 185 7.79 -12.37 -6.43
C TRP A 185 8.14 -13.07 -7.73
N LYS A 186 9.43 -13.09 -8.13
CA LYS A 186 9.89 -13.83 -9.33
C LYS A 186 9.46 -15.29 -9.31
N ALA A 187 9.48 -15.93 -8.17
CA ALA A 187 9.11 -17.33 -8.05
C ALA A 187 7.62 -17.55 -8.30
N VAL A 188 6.73 -16.74 -7.69
CA VAL A 188 5.27 -16.91 -7.81
C VAL A 188 4.70 -16.34 -9.11
N SER A 189 5.20 -15.20 -9.59
CA SER A 189 4.73 -14.56 -10.82
C SER A 189 5.24 -15.23 -12.10
N GLY A 190 6.21 -16.12 -11.98
CA GLY A 190 6.84 -16.72 -13.13
C GLY A 190 7.64 -15.74 -14.00
N ALA A 191 8.02 -14.57 -13.45
CA ALA A 191 8.86 -13.62 -14.17
C ALA A 191 10.15 -14.30 -14.66
N GLY A 192 10.41 -14.20 -15.95
CA GLY A 192 11.51 -14.91 -16.63
C GLY A 192 11.21 -16.33 -17.07
N ARG A 193 10.00 -16.87 -16.83
CA ARG A 193 9.52 -18.12 -17.39
C ARG A 193 8.47 -17.86 -18.45
N VAL A 194 8.61 -18.42 -19.63
CA VAL A 194 7.63 -18.27 -20.71
C VAL A 194 6.56 -19.36 -20.63
N LYS A 195 6.95 -20.55 -20.19
CA LYS A 195 6.06 -21.73 -20.13
C LYS A 195 5.55 -21.91 -18.70
N ASP A 196 4.27 -22.20 -18.55
CA ASP A 196 3.60 -22.51 -17.28
C ASP A 196 3.67 -21.37 -16.22
N ALA A 197 3.75 -20.13 -16.66
CA ALA A 197 3.68 -19.00 -15.77
C ALA A 197 2.23 -18.56 -15.56
N PRO A 198 1.85 -18.12 -14.35
CA PRO A 198 0.50 -17.66 -14.07
C PRO A 198 0.16 -16.40 -14.87
N TYR A 199 -1.13 -16.15 -15.02
CA TYR A 199 -1.58 -14.82 -15.38
C TYR A 199 -1.45 -13.89 -14.15
N VAL A 200 -0.95 -12.68 -14.35
CA VAL A 200 -0.73 -11.73 -13.26
C VAL A 200 -1.67 -10.54 -13.41
N LEU A 201 -2.49 -10.30 -12.40
CA LEU A 201 -3.27 -9.08 -12.27
C LEU A 201 -2.63 -8.18 -11.21
N ALA A 202 -1.88 -7.20 -11.65
CA ALA A 202 -1.27 -6.18 -10.80
C ALA A 202 -2.29 -5.08 -10.50
N THR A 203 -2.59 -4.81 -9.24
CA THR A 203 -3.49 -3.72 -8.85
C THR A 203 -2.72 -2.67 -8.05
N THR A 204 -2.77 -1.42 -8.47
CA THR A 204 -2.22 -0.28 -7.72
C THR A 204 -2.64 1.04 -8.35
N ALA A 205 -3.01 2.02 -7.54
CA ALA A 205 -3.29 3.37 -8.00
C ALA A 205 -2.00 4.16 -8.35
N THR A 206 -0.84 3.60 -8.04
CA THR A 206 0.46 4.29 -8.12
C THR A 206 1.54 3.33 -8.63
N PRO A 207 1.51 2.97 -9.91
CA PRO A 207 2.31 1.86 -10.44
C PRO A 207 3.82 2.08 -10.36
N ALA A 208 4.31 3.29 -10.62
CA ALA A 208 5.72 3.59 -10.68
C ALA A 208 5.97 5.11 -10.73
N HIS A 209 7.20 5.52 -10.44
CA HIS A 209 7.68 6.89 -10.65
C HIS A 209 8.41 7.04 -11.99
N THR A 210 8.96 5.96 -12.49
CA THR A 210 9.72 5.91 -13.74
C THR A 210 9.43 4.61 -14.49
N PRO A 211 9.64 4.56 -15.81
CA PRO A 211 9.53 3.32 -16.59
C PRO A 211 10.42 2.19 -16.05
N LEU A 212 11.54 2.54 -15.43
CA LEU A 212 12.48 1.58 -14.82
C LEU A 212 11.91 0.88 -13.58
N GLU A 213 10.88 1.43 -12.95
CA GLU A 213 10.20 0.86 -11.78
C GLU A 213 9.03 -0.08 -12.13
N LEU A 214 8.89 -0.45 -13.40
CA LEU A 214 7.88 -1.39 -13.88
C LEU A 214 8.40 -2.81 -14.18
N PRO A 215 9.39 -3.37 -13.42
CA PRO A 215 9.91 -4.70 -13.72
C PRO A 215 8.86 -5.79 -13.55
N TYR A 216 7.81 -5.57 -12.76
CA TYR A 216 6.71 -6.52 -12.58
C TYR A 216 5.80 -6.60 -13.82
N LEU A 217 5.83 -5.63 -14.73
CA LEU A 217 5.18 -5.67 -16.04
C LEU A 217 6.10 -6.20 -17.15
N ALA A 218 7.35 -6.54 -16.86
CA ALA A 218 8.31 -7.03 -17.84
C ALA A 218 7.80 -8.22 -18.67
N PRO A 219 7.05 -9.20 -18.12
CA PRO A 219 6.48 -10.29 -18.93
C PRO A 219 5.48 -9.81 -19.98
N GLU A 220 4.73 -8.72 -19.71
CA GLU A 220 3.80 -8.14 -20.69
C GLU A 220 4.56 -7.42 -21.80
N PHE A 221 5.58 -6.64 -21.47
CA PHE A 221 6.44 -6.01 -22.48
C PHE A 221 7.09 -7.06 -23.39
N ALA A 222 7.52 -8.21 -22.84
CA ALA A 222 8.08 -9.30 -23.60
C ALA A 222 7.07 -9.87 -24.62
N VAL A 223 5.83 -10.10 -24.23
CA VAL A 223 4.77 -10.60 -25.12
C VAL A 223 4.53 -9.64 -26.27
N ARG A 224 4.40 -8.33 -25.98
CA ARG A 224 4.11 -7.32 -27.00
C ARG A 224 5.23 -7.07 -27.98
N ASN A 225 6.48 -7.23 -27.52
CA ASN A 225 7.66 -6.98 -28.34
C ASN A 225 8.26 -8.26 -28.93
N GLY A 226 7.73 -9.44 -28.59
CA GLY A 226 8.32 -10.74 -28.97
C GLY A 226 9.69 -10.99 -28.36
N GLU A 227 10.02 -10.29 -27.27
CA GLU A 227 11.33 -10.34 -26.63
C GLU A 227 11.26 -10.95 -25.23
N SER A 228 12.34 -11.60 -24.79
CA SER A 228 12.47 -12.08 -23.43
C SER A 228 13.04 -10.98 -22.52
N ILE A 229 12.38 -10.65 -21.42
CA ILE A 229 12.86 -9.72 -20.39
C ILE A 229 13.03 -10.48 -19.07
N ARG A 230 14.28 -10.60 -18.62
CA ARG A 230 14.68 -11.49 -17.52
C ARG A 230 14.78 -10.80 -16.16
N ASP A 231 15.27 -9.58 -16.14
CA ASP A 231 15.53 -8.82 -14.91
C ASP A 231 15.51 -7.30 -15.17
N TRP A 232 15.75 -6.52 -14.12
CA TRP A 232 15.73 -5.06 -14.22
C TRP A 232 16.78 -4.48 -15.19
N ALA A 233 17.99 -5.03 -15.22
CA ALA A 233 19.03 -4.55 -16.12
C ALA A 233 18.68 -4.87 -17.58
N ASP A 234 18.04 -6.01 -17.84
CA ASP A 234 17.53 -6.39 -19.14
C ASP A 234 16.36 -5.47 -19.56
N LEU A 235 15.42 -5.18 -18.64
CA LEU A 235 14.36 -4.20 -18.86
C LEU A 235 14.92 -2.83 -19.25
N ALA A 236 15.92 -2.32 -18.51
CA ALA A 236 16.51 -1.02 -18.80
C ALA A 236 17.12 -0.95 -20.21
N LYS A 237 17.88 -1.97 -20.61
CA LYS A 237 18.46 -2.07 -21.97
C LYS A 237 17.38 -2.16 -23.04
N LYS A 238 16.28 -2.87 -22.78
CA LYS A 238 15.16 -2.99 -23.73
C LYS A 238 14.43 -1.66 -23.86
N LEU A 239 14.17 -0.97 -22.76
CA LEU A 239 13.60 0.38 -22.80
C LEU A 239 14.47 1.33 -23.61
N GLU A 240 15.80 1.31 -23.41
CA GLU A 240 16.75 2.10 -24.22
C GLU A 240 16.65 1.74 -25.71
N ALA A 241 16.67 0.44 -26.05
CA ALA A 241 16.56 -0.05 -27.42
C ALA A 241 15.25 0.36 -28.10
N HIS A 242 14.16 0.51 -27.35
CA HIS A 242 12.88 0.99 -27.82
C HIS A 242 12.75 2.52 -27.76
N GLY A 243 13.86 3.22 -27.54
CA GLY A 243 13.94 4.69 -27.63
C GLY A 243 13.44 5.43 -26.41
N PHE A 244 13.32 4.77 -25.24
CA PHE A 244 13.12 5.47 -23.98
C PHE A 244 14.42 6.17 -23.58
N HIS A 245 14.28 7.35 -23.00
CA HIS A 245 15.42 8.16 -22.59
C HIS A 245 15.94 7.70 -21.20
N VAL A 246 16.40 6.46 -21.15
CA VAL A 246 17.08 5.87 -20.00
C VAL A 246 18.57 5.81 -20.30
N GLU A 247 19.39 6.14 -19.33
CA GLU A 247 20.85 6.19 -19.48
C GLU A 247 21.56 5.52 -18.30
N ARG A 248 22.77 5.06 -18.54
CA ARG A 248 23.58 4.45 -17.51
C ARG A 248 24.41 5.52 -16.81
N GLY A 249 23.94 5.99 -15.67
CA GLY A 249 24.64 6.92 -14.82
C GLY A 249 25.63 6.25 -13.87
N ARG A 250 26.29 7.05 -13.03
CA ARG A 250 27.29 6.60 -12.04
C ARG A 250 26.74 5.55 -11.06
N TYR A 251 25.43 5.58 -10.78
CA TYR A 251 24.76 4.75 -9.78
C TYR A 251 23.83 3.70 -10.40
N GLY A 252 23.94 3.46 -11.70
CA GLY A 252 23.09 2.52 -12.44
C GLY A 252 22.25 3.20 -13.50
N TRP A 253 21.19 2.52 -13.94
CA TRP A 253 20.27 3.07 -14.93
C TRP A 253 19.43 4.18 -14.30
N GLN A 254 19.27 5.28 -15.04
CA GLN A 254 18.50 6.45 -14.64
C GLN A 254 17.57 6.86 -15.78
N TRP A 255 16.41 7.39 -15.44
CA TRP A 255 15.53 8.01 -16.40
C TRP A 255 15.95 9.47 -16.58
N THR A 256 15.80 9.98 -17.81
CA THR A 256 16.15 11.37 -18.13
C THR A 256 15.50 12.37 -17.17
N GLU A 257 16.18 13.47 -16.91
CA GLU A 257 15.62 14.59 -16.13
C GLU A 257 14.87 15.61 -17.01
N ASP A 258 15.02 15.53 -18.33
CA ASP A 258 14.36 16.43 -19.28
C ASP A 258 12.86 16.20 -19.35
N ALA A 259 12.06 17.21 -19.00
CA ALA A 259 10.61 17.12 -18.93
C ALA A 259 9.94 16.82 -20.30
N GLY A 260 10.55 17.26 -21.40
CA GLY A 260 10.05 16.98 -22.75
C GLY A 260 10.23 15.50 -23.12
N ARG A 261 11.43 14.97 -22.86
CA ARG A 261 11.75 13.55 -23.06
C ARG A 261 10.93 12.64 -22.16
N ARG A 262 10.71 13.03 -20.91
CA ARG A 262 9.81 12.30 -19.98
C ARG A 262 8.40 12.19 -20.53
N ARG A 263 7.84 13.29 -21.07
CA ARG A 263 6.51 13.26 -21.69
C ARG A 263 6.46 12.33 -22.90
N THR A 264 7.50 12.31 -23.73
CA THR A 264 7.61 11.39 -24.86
C THR A 264 7.62 9.94 -24.41
N ASP A 265 8.38 9.61 -23.37
CA ASP A 265 8.45 8.25 -22.81
C ASP A 265 7.12 7.81 -22.18
N LEU A 266 6.44 8.70 -21.47
CA LEU A 266 5.11 8.42 -20.92
C LEU A 266 4.08 8.18 -22.02
N ALA A 267 4.11 8.95 -23.11
CA ALA A 267 3.24 8.73 -24.27
C ALA A 267 3.51 7.36 -24.93
N ARG A 268 4.78 6.92 -24.98
CA ARG A 268 5.13 5.56 -25.44
C ARG A 268 4.60 4.47 -24.52
N LEU A 269 4.74 4.64 -23.21
CA LEU A 269 4.16 3.69 -22.26
C LEU A 269 2.65 3.59 -22.40
N GLN A 270 1.98 4.73 -22.55
CA GLN A 270 0.54 4.77 -22.80
C GLN A 270 0.19 4.00 -24.07
N SER A 271 0.87 4.28 -25.17
CA SER A 271 0.66 3.56 -26.43
C SER A 271 0.89 2.05 -26.30
N TRP A 272 1.90 1.63 -25.56
CA TRP A 272 2.20 0.21 -25.38
C TRP A 272 1.21 -0.53 -24.49
N LEU A 273 0.64 0.14 -23.51
CA LEU A 273 -0.16 -0.49 -22.47
C LEU A 273 -1.64 -0.15 -22.57
N ALA A 274 -1.99 1.14 -22.65
CA ALA A 274 -3.38 1.60 -22.60
C ALA A 274 -4.06 1.63 -23.97
N ASP A 275 -3.34 2.10 -25.00
CA ASP A 275 -3.87 2.25 -26.35
C ASP A 275 -3.71 0.98 -27.21
N ALA A 276 -3.11 -0.07 -26.64
CA ALA A 276 -2.95 -1.35 -27.30
C ALA A 276 -4.29 -2.11 -27.37
N ASP A 277 -4.44 -3.00 -28.35
CA ASP A 277 -5.63 -3.84 -28.52
C ASP A 277 -5.28 -5.32 -28.33
N PRO A 278 -5.81 -5.98 -27.31
CA PRO A 278 -6.47 -5.42 -26.13
C PRO A 278 -5.50 -4.63 -25.24
N PRO A 279 -5.99 -3.67 -24.44
CA PRO A 279 -5.13 -2.92 -23.53
C PRO A 279 -4.54 -3.82 -22.44
N ALA A 280 -3.35 -3.48 -21.97
CA ALA A 280 -2.69 -4.17 -20.84
C ALA A 280 -2.79 -3.38 -19.52
N THR A 281 -3.44 -2.24 -19.54
CA THR A 281 -3.72 -1.41 -18.36
C THR A 281 -5.07 -0.75 -18.48
N LEU A 282 -5.68 -0.53 -17.32
CA LEU A 282 -6.89 0.26 -17.18
C LEU A 282 -6.72 1.21 -16.00
N HIS A 283 -6.99 2.49 -16.22
CA HIS A 283 -7.02 3.51 -15.18
C HIS A 283 -8.33 4.27 -15.24
N ARG A 284 -9.09 4.25 -14.16
CA ARG A 284 -10.32 5.00 -14.02
C ARG A 284 -10.21 5.97 -12.85
N PRO A 285 -10.50 7.26 -13.07
CA PRO A 285 -10.51 8.24 -12.00
C PRO A 285 -11.66 7.97 -11.03
N ALA A 286 -11.49 8.39 -9.79
CA ALA A 286 -12.56 8.34 -8.80
C ALA A 286 -13.71 9.29 -9.22
N PRO A 287 -14.97 8.80 -9.35
CA PRO A 287 -16.07 9.62 -9.85
C PRO A 287 -16.50 10.75 -8.91
N TRP A 288 -16.06 10.73 -7.65
CA TRP A 288 -16.35 11.77 -6.65
C TRP A 288 -15.32 12.91 -6.62
N GLY A 289 -14.40 12.94 -7.57
CA GLY A 289 -13.41 14.00 -7.73
C GLY A 289 -12.23 13.95 -6.76
N PRO A 290 -11.30 14.88 -6.87
CA PRO A 290 -10.10 14.93 -6.07
C PRO A 290 -10.40 15.35 -4.62
N VAL A 291 -9.57 14.87 -3.70
CA VAL A 291 -9.61 15.31 -2.31
C VAL A 291 -9.09 16.76 -2.18
N SER A 292 -9.78 17.57 -1.35
CA SER A 292 -9.28 18.89 -0.96
C SER A 292 -8.20 18.74 0.11
N VAL A 293 -6.98 19.17 -0.19
CA VAL A 293 -5.85 19.15 0.75
C VAL A 293 -5.27 20.54 0.86
N THR A 294 -5.16 21.06 2.08
CA THR A 294 -4.62 22.40 2.34
C THR A 294 -3.63 22.38 3.50
N GLY A 295 -2.68 23.31 3.49
CA GLY A 295 -1.76 23.51 4.59
C GLY A 295 -2.44 24.12 5.83
N THR A 296 -1.94 23.76 7.00
CA THR A 296 -2.31 24.36 8.29
C THR A 296 -1.03 24.75 9.00
N PRO A 297 -0.67 26.06 9.00
CA PRO A 297 0.48 26.54 9.72
C PRO A 297 0.28 26.35 11.23
N VAL A 298 1.34 25.96 11.91
CA VAL A 298 1.41 25.83 13.36
C VAL A 298 2.45 26.83 13.85
N ALA A 299 1.97 27.86 14.55
CA ALA A 299 2.84 28.81 15.21
C ALA A 299 3.54 28.12 16.39
N LEU A 300 4.86 28.09 16.39
CA LEU A 300 5.64 27.55 17.49
C LEU A 300 5.75 28.58 18.62
N THR A 301 5.57 28.14 19.85
CA THR A 301 5.93 28.94 21.01
C THR A 301 7.42 29.27 21.00
N PRO A 302 7.88 30.32 21.72
CA PRO A 302 9.32 30.62 21.78
C PRO A 302 10.21 29.42 22.21
N ALA A 303 9.72 28.62 23.16
CA ALA A 303 10.44 27.43 23.61
C ALA A 303 10.49 26.33 22.54
N GLU A 304 9.37 26.08 21.85
CA GLU A 304 9.31 25.12 20.73
C GLU A 304 10.15 25.58 19.55
N ARG A 305 10.20 26.89 19.26
CA ARG A 305 11.07 27.45 18.22
C ARG A 305 12.54 27.20 18.54
N VAL A 306 12.98 27.46 19.76
CA VAL A 306 14.36 27.18 20.19
C VAL A 306 14.68 25.69 20.06
N ALA A 307 13.76 24.83 20.48
CA ALA A 307 13.93 23.38 20.33
C ALA A 307 14.03 22.98 18.86
N TYR A 308 13.14 23.49 18.00
CA TYR A 308 13.14 23.20 16.56
C TYR A 308 14.44 23.65 15.88
N ASP A 309 14.88 24.88 16.14
CA ASP A 309 16.09 25.47 15.55
C ASP A 309 17.34 24.73 16.00
N SER A 310 17.38 24.25 17.24
CA SER A 310 18.46 23.38 17.74
C SER A 310 18.52 22.06 16.96
N GLU A 311 17.39 21.38 16.80
CA GLU A 311 17.30 20.11 16.06
C GLU A 311 17.64 20.29 14.57
N TRP A 312 17.21 21.39 13.98
CA TRP A 312 17.54 21.76 12.62
C TRP A 312 19.05 21.98 12.45
N SER A 313 19.68 22.68 13.39
CA SER A 313 21.11 22.94 13.38
C SER A 313 21.93 21.64 13.54
N GLU A 314 21.50 20.75 14.45
CA GLU A 314 22.12 19.43 14.63
C GLU A 314 22.00 18.60 13.35
N PHE A 315 20.80 18.57 12.74
CA PHE A 315 20.58 17.87 11.47
C PHE A 315 21.52 18.37 10.37
N ARG A 316 21.66 19.69 10.20
CA ARG A 316 22.56 20.28 9.19
C ARG A 316 24.03 19.89 9.42
N ALA A 317 24.48 19.92 10.67
CA ALA A 317 25.83 19.50 11.03
C ALA A 317 26.10 18.02 10.71
N GLU A 318 25.17 17.14 11.08
CA GLU A 318 25.25 15.71 10.78
C GLU A 318 25.23 15.42 9.27
N MET A 319 24.40 16.13 8.51
CA MET A 319 24.34 16.00 7.05
C MET A 319 25.67 16.42 6.39
N GLN A 320 26.30 17.50 6.86
CA GLN A 320 27.63 17.92 6.36
C GLN A 320 28.70 16.87 6.64
N LEU A 321 28.67 16.27 7.84
CA LEU A 321 29.62 15.20 8.21
C LEU A 321 29.38 13.94 7.36
N ALA A 322 28.12 13.53 7.19
CA ALA A 322 27.73 12.38 6.37
C ALA A 322 28.19 12.57 4.90
N ARG A 323 28.05 13.78 4.38
CA ARG A 323 28.47 14.17 3.04
C ARG A 323 30.00 14.10 2.87
N ARG A 324 30.77 14.70 3.79
CA ARG A 324 32.24 14.65 3.77
C ARG A 324 32.74 13.21 3.85
N ALA A 325 32.12 12.38 4.68
CA ALA A 325 32.48 10.98 4.85
C ALA A 325 31.87 10.04 3.78
N ARG A 326 31.08 10.53 2.83
CA ARG A 326 30.30 9.74 1.84
C ARG A 326 29.45 8.64 2.47
N GLN A 327 28.89 8.91 3.66
CA GLN A 327 28.08 7.99 4.46
C GLN A 327 26.58 8.28 4.30
N SER A 328 25.96 7.77 3.23
CA SER A 328 24.53 7.98 2.96
C SER A 328 23.61 7.47 4.09
N ALA A 329 23.97 6.35 4.74
CA ALA A 329 23.21 5.81 5.87
C ALA A 329 23.15 6.78 7.07
N ARG A 330 24.25 7.49 7.35
CA ARG A 330 24.33 8.50 8.41
C ARG A 330 23.41 9.69 8.12
N GLY A 331 23.40 10.17 6.87
CA GLY A 331 22.51 11.26 6.45
C GLY A 331 21.03 10.89 6.57
N ARG A 332 20.66 9.67 6.19
CA ARG A 332 19.28 9.15 6.38
C ARG A 332 18.89 9.09 7.85
N ALA A 333 19.76 8.56 8.70
CA ALA A 333 19.51 8.49 10.13
C ALA A 333 19.34 9.90 10.75
N ALA A 334 20.13 10.88 10.31
CA ALA A 334 20.00 12.27 10.74
C ALA A 334 18.64 12.88 10.33
N LEU A 335 18.22 12.68 9.07
CA LEU A 335 16.92 13.13 8.58
C LEU A 335 15.76 12.49 9.37
N LEU A 336 15.85 11.19 9.62
CA LEU A 336 14.84 10.47 10.38
C LEU A 336 14.70 11.03 11.81
N ARG A 337 15.82 11.23 12.51
CA ARG A 337 15.83 11.82 13.87
C ARG A 337 15.22 13.22 13.88
N PHE A 338 15.65 14.10 12.96
CA PHE A 338 15.09 15.44 12.84
C PHE A 338 13.55 15.40 12.69
N ARG A 339 13.05 14.57 11.77
CA ARG A 339 11.61 14.45 11.53
C ARG A 339 10.84 13.90 12.74
N GLN A 340 11.42 12.95 13.48
CA GLN A 340 10.83 12.44 14.72
C GLN A 340 10.70 13.54 15.77
N LYS A 341 11.78 14.31 16.00
CA LYS A 341 11.80 15.39 16.99
C LYS A 341 10.90 16.58 16.58
N ALA A 342 10.94 16.99 15.32
CA ALA A 342 10.06 18.01 14.79
C ALA A 342 8.57 17.62 14.89
N GLY A 343 8.25 16.32 14.70
CA GLY A 343 6.91 15.78 14.93
C GLY A 343 6.49 15.90 16.39
N LEU A 344 7.37 15.55 17.33
CA LEU A 344 7.07 15.62 18.77
C LEU A 344 6.71 17.04 19.24
N ILE A 345 7.41 18.05 18.73
CA ILE A 345 7.15 19.46 19.05
C ILE A 345 5.70 19.87 18.70
N ARG A 346 5.09 19.31 17.66
CA ARG A 346 3.75 19.65 17.20
C ARG A 346 2.61 18.81 17.79
N VAL A 347 2.89 17.91 18.72
CA VAL A 347 1.86 17.04 19.31
C VAL A 347 0.71 17.85 19.88
N GLN A 348 1.00 18.89 20.68
CA GLN A 348 -0.04 19.70 21.31
C GLN A 348 -0.91 20.43 20.28
N ALA A 349 -0.33 21.02 19.25
CA ALA A 349 -1.08 21.68 18.19
C ALA A 349 -1.99 20.71 17.42
N THR A 350 -1.55 19.46 17.20
CA THR A 350 -2.38 18.42 16.62
C THR A 350 -3.55 18.06 17.52
N VAL A 351 -3.31 17.92 18.83
CA VAL A 351 -4.35 17.63 19.82
C VAL A 351 -5.40 18.75 19.86
N ASP A 352 -4.97 20.01 19.90
CA ASP A 352 -5.87 21.16 19.92
C ASP A 352 -6.71 21.26 18.64
N TRP A 353 -6.11 20.99 17.50
CA TRP A 353 -6.84 20.93 16.23
C TRP A 353 -7.87 19.79 16.22
N VAL A 354 -7.52 18.60 16.70
CA VAL A 354 -8.45 17.46 16.80
C VAL A 354 -9.61 17.80 17.73
N LYS A 355 -9.35 18.41 18.90
CA LYS A 355 -10.39 18.87 19.85
C LYS A 355 -11.39 19.80 19.16
N ALA A 356 -10.90 20.82 18.46
CA ALA A 356 -11.76 21.76 17.74
C ALA A 356 -12.62 21.07 16.65
N GLN A 357 -12.10 20.03 15.97
CA GLN A 357 -12.89 19.29 14.99
C GLN A 357 -13.95 18.39 15.66
N VAL A 358 -13.63 17.78 16.79
CA VAL A 358 -14.56 16.94 17.56
C VAL A 358 -15.68 17.81 18.15
N GLU A 359 -15.37 18.98 18.67
CA GLU A 359 -16.35 19.98 19.13
C GLU A 359 -17.27 20.45 17.98
N ALA A 360 -16.77 20.46 16.75
CA ALA A 360 -17.55 20.71 15.53
C ALA A 360 -18.28 19.46 15.00
N GLU A 361 -18.47 18.45 15.84
CA GLU A 361 -19.16 17.19 15.53
C GLU A 361 -18.58 16.44 14.34
N ARG A 362 -17.26 16.42 14.18
CA ARG A 362 -16.55 15.71 13.13
C ARG A 362 -15.73 14.56 13.68
N GLN A 363 -15.68 13.44 12.95
CA GLN A 363 -14.70 12.40 13.21
C GLN A 363 -13.37 12.74 12.50
N VAL A 364 -12.26 12.53 13.20
CA VAL A 364 -10.93 12.97 12.75
C VAL A 364 -10.02 11.78 12.46
N ALA A 365 -9.44 11.74 11.26
CA ALA A 365 -8.42 10.76 10.87
C ALA A 365 -7.04 11.45 10.93
N VAL A 366 -6.18 11.06 11.87
CA VAL A 366 -4.84 11.63 12.06
C VAL A 366 -3.79 10.66 11.51
N SER A 367 -3.16 11.04 10.42
CA SER A 367 -2.06 10.26 9.84
C SER A 367 -0.73 10.71 10.44
N VAL A 368 -0.02 9.75 11.04
CA VAL A 368 1.31 9.95 11.62
C VAL A 368 2.32 9.05 10.94
N GLU A 369 3.59 9.36 11.07
CA GLU A 369 4.66 8.55 10.48
C GLU A 369 5.43 7.75 11.55
N PHE A 370 5.52 8.28 12.75
CA PHE A 370 6.27 7.69 13.85
C PHE A 370 5.34 7.29 14.99
N VAL A 371 5.60 6.13 15.58
CA VAL A 371 4.78 5.62 16.69
C VAL A 371 5.15 6.34 17.99
N GLU A 372 6.40 6.19 18.44
CA GLU A 372 6.85 6.67 19.74
C GLU A 372 6.84 8.20 19.90
N THR A 373 7.11 8.93 18.82
CA THR A 373 7.25 10.40 18.85
C THR A 373 6.04 11.16 18.33
N ALA A 374 5.02 10.45 17.83
CA ALA A 374 3.80 11.08 17.33
C ALA A 374 2.54 10.29 17.71
N ALA A 375 2.39 9.02 17.30
CA ALA A 375 1.14 8.28 17.51
C ALA A 375 0.80 8.11 18.98
N ASP A 376 1.72 7.59 19.77
CA ASP A 376 1.52 7.38 21.22
C ASP A 376 1.27 8.67 21.99
N PRO A 377 2.09 9.74 21.83
CA PRO A 377 1.84 11.01 22.49
C PRO A 377 0.50 11.65 22.12
N ILE A 378 0.14 11.64 20.83
CA ILE A 378 -1.15 12.21 20.37
C ILE A 378 -2.31 11.41 20.96
N ARG A 379 -2.26 10.08 20.87
CA ARG A 379 -3.29 9.19 21.42
C ARG A 379 -3.48 9.45 22.91
N GLN A 380 -2.40 9.47 23.67
CA GLN A 380 -2.47 9.68 25.13
C GLN A 380 -3.08 11.05 25.46
N ALA A 381 -2.60 12.12 24.84
CA ALA A 381 -3.10 13.45 25.10
C ALA A 381 -4.59 13.63 24.71
N LEU A 382 -5.07 12.95 23.67
CA LEU A 382 -6.48 12.95 23.32
C LEU A 382 -7.33 12.18 24.34
N LEU A 383 -6.84 11.03 24.82
CA LEU A 383 -7.52 10.26 25.88
C LEU A 383 -7.58 11.06 27.18
N ASP A 384 -6.50 11.74 27.57
CA ASP A 384 -6.44 12.60 28.76
C ASP A 384 -7.42 13.79 28.62
N ALA A 385 -7.68 14.23 27.40
CA ALA A 385 -8.70 15.24 27.08
C ALA A 385 -10.14 14.67 26.99
N GLY A 386 -10.35 13.38 27.30
CA GLY A 386 -11.66 12.74 27.28
C GLY A 386 -12.19 12.40 25.88
N ILE A 387 -11.35 12.44 24.84
CA ILE A 387 -11.72 12.10 23.47
C ILE A 387 -11.45 10.61 23.23
N PRO A 388 -12.48 9.80 22.88
CA PRO A 388 -12.27 8.40 22.50
C PRO A 388 -11.45 8.27 21.21
N VAL A 389 -10.33 7.54 21.28
CA VAL A 389 -9.39 7.36 20.16
C VAL A 389 -9.30 5.90 19.75
N ALA A 390 -9.40 5.66 18.46
CA ALA A 390 -8.99 4.41 17.82
C ALA A 390 -7.52 4.52 17.37
N ALA A 391 -6.76 3.42 17.48
CA ALA A 391 -5.34 3.39 17.15
C ALA A 391 -5.03 2.26 16.17
N ILE A 392 -4.52 2.60 14.97
CA ILE A 392 -4.20 1.63 13.92
C ILE A 392 -2.72 1.77 13.55
N TYR A 393 -1.84 1.26 14.40
CA TYR A 393 -0.40 1.23 14.17
C TYR A 393 0.26 0.08 14.92
N GLY A 394 1.43 -0.39 14.44
CA GLY A 394 2.19 -1.45 15.11
C GLY A 394 2.89 -0.93 16.36
N GLY A 395 2.90 -1.72 17.43
CA GLY A 395 3.60 -1.42 18.68
C GLY A 395 3.59 -2.64 19.62
N ALA A 396 4.44 -2.65 20.61
CA ALA A 396 4.59 -3.78 21.55
C ALA A 396 3.54 -3.77 22.69
N ARG A 397 2.43 -3.09 22.53
CA ARG A 397 1.39 -2.95 23.56
C ARG A 397 0.24 -3.92 23.29
N SER A 398 -0.07 -4.75 24.27
CA SER A 398 -1.10 -5.79 24.21
C SER A 398 -2.53 -5.28 24.03
N ASP A 399 -2.79 -3.99 24.27
CA ASP A 399 -4.11 -3.35 24.14
C ASP A 399 -4.44 -2.86 22.71
N LEU A 400 -3.47 -2.94 21.76
CA LEU A 400 -3.62 -2.52 20.38
C LEU A 400 -3.45 -3.68 19.37
N ASP A 401 -3.58 -4.91 19.81
CA ASP A 401 -3.26 -6.11 19.02
C ASP A 401 -4.31 -6.44 17.94
N ASP A 402 -5.49 -5.79 17.97
CA ASP A 402 -6.53 -5.98 16.95
C ASP A 402 -6.82 -4.68 16.18
N PRO A 403 -6.07 -4.39 15.11
CA PRO A 403 -6.28 -3.21 14.26
C PRO A 403 -7.67 -3.16 13.62
N GLU A 404 -8.32 -4.30 13.37
CA GLU A 404 -9.67 -4.34 12.80
C GLU A 404 -10.72 -3.96 13.86
N ALA A 405 -10.57 -4.39 15.10
CA ALA A 405 -11.44 -3.95 16.19
C ALA A 405 -11.35 -2.42 16.38
N GLU A 406 -10.14 -1.86 16.38
CA GLU A 406 -9.94 -0.41 16.47
C GLU A 406 -10.54 0.33 15.26
N ARG A 407 -10.36 -0.19 14.04
CA ARG A 407 -11.01 0.35 12.85
C ARG A 407 -12.53 0.36 13.00
N LEU A 408 -13.11 -0.73 13.48
CA LEU A 408 -14.55 -0.85 13.68
C LEU A 408 -15.07 0.10 14.76
N ARG A 409 -14.33 0.35 15.84
CA ARG A 409 -14.69 1.36 16.84
C ARG A 409 -14.83 2.75 16.21
N PHE A 410 -13.87 3.15 15.37
CA PHE A 410 -13.96 4.41 14.63
C PHE A 410 -15.13 4.41 13.64
N GLN A 411 -15.31 3.33 12.90
CA GLN A 411 -16.38 3.21 11.91
C GLN A 411 -17.78 3.26 12.54
N ARG A 412 -17.95 2.71 13.74
CA ARG A 412 -19.22 2.74 14.48
C ARG A 412 -19.49 4.07 15.20
N GLY A 413 -18.53 4.99 15.22
CA GLY A 413 -18.66 6.26 15.94
C GLY A 413 -18.35 6.13 17.44
N GLU A 414 -17.82 5.00 17.89
CA GLU A 414 -17.38 4.76 19.28
C GLU A 414 -16.06 5.48 19.59
N ALA A 415 -15.31 5.86 18.55
CA ALA A 415 -14.14 6.70 18.63
C ALA A 415 -14.33 7.92 17.73
N MET A 416 -13.99 9.11 18.24
CA MET A 416 -14.10 10.37 17.51
C MET A 416 -12.81 10.71 16.76
N ALA A 417 -11.68 10.18 17.19
CA ALA A 417 -10.41 10.29 16.49
C ALA A 417 -9.86 8.90 16.14
N CYS A 418 -9.15 8.80 15.02
CA CYS A 418 -8.38 7.62 14.62
C CYS A 418 -6.94 8.04 14.32
N VAL A 419 -5.98 7.59 15.11
CA VAL A 419 -4.56 7.81 14.87
C VAL A 419 -3.99 6.58 14.17
N PHE A 420 -3.35 6.77 13.02
CA PHE A 420 -2.82 5.65 12.24
C PHE A 420 -1.51 5.99 11.52
N THR A 421 -0.67 4.99 11.35
CA THR A 421 0.51 5.08 10.49
C THR A 421 0.12 4.80 9.02
N VAL A 422 1.04 5.03 8.07
CA VAL A 422 0.81 4.64 6.67
C VAL A 422 0.69 3.13 6.60
N THR A 423 -0.53 2.69 6.58
CA THR A 423 -0.85 1.29 6.29
C THR A 423 -1.73 1.26 5.06
N ALA A 424 -1.49 0.29 4.25
CA ALA A 424 -2.32 0.08 3.08
C ALA A 424 -3.73 -0.41 3.45
N SER A 425 -4.63 -0.29 2.51
CA SER A 425 -5.90 -1.02 2.41
C SER A 425 -6.89 -0.93 3.58
N ILE A 426 -6.78 0.05 4.48
CA ILE A 426 -7.84 0.33 5.46
C ILE A 426 -8.88 1.30 4.88
N SER A 427 -10.14 1.11 5.23
CA SER A 427 -11.22 2.05 4.91
C SER A 427 -11.70 2.75 6.18
N LEU A 428 -11.76 4.07 6.10
CA LEU A 428 -12.18 4.95 7.20
C LEU A 428 -13.25 5.94 6.73
N HIS A 429 -13.96 5.69 5.61
CA HIS A 429 -14.94 6.64 5.09
C HIS A 429 -16.30 6.51 5.79
N ALA A 430 -17.05 7.59 5.82
CA ALA A 430 -18.38 7.62 6.42
C ALA A 430 -19.37 6.75 5.61
N GLY A 431 -20.25 6.03 6.31
CA GLY A 431 -21.31 5.26 5.68
C GLY A 431 -20.87 3.97 5.00
N GLU A 432 -19.65 3.49 5.25
CA GLU A 432 -19.18 2.17 4.80
C GLU A 432 -20.12 1.06 5.28
N THR A 433 -20.36 0.04 4.45
CA THR A 433 -21.06 -1.16 4.91
C THR A 433 -20.07 -2.03 5.70
N LEU A 434 -20.34 -2.21 6.98
CA LEU A 434 -19.50 -2.97 7.90
C LEU A 434 -19.69 -4.49 7.73
N PRO A 435 -18.75 -5.32 8.25
CA PRO A 435 -18.83 -6.77 8.14
C PRO A 435 -20.12 -7.37 8.70
N ASP A 436 -20.70 -6.75 9.75
CA ASP A 436 -21.96 -7.13 10.36
C ASP A 436 -23.20 -6.66 9.56
N GLY A 437 -23.00 -5.99 8.43
CA GLY A 437 -24.04 -5.47 7.54
C GLY A 437 -24.62 -4.13 7.97
N ARG A 438 -24.18 -3.54 9.09
CA ARG A 438 -24.56 -2.19 9.50
C ARG A 438 -23.84 -1.15 8.66
N SER A 439 -24.41 0.04 8.60
CA SER A 439 -23.71 1.20 8.04
C SER A 439 -22.77 1.79 9.08
N ALA A 440 -21.58 2.16 8.67
CA ALA A 440 -20.68 2.99 9.48
C ALA A 440 -21.34 4.33 9.83
N SER A 441 -20.83 4.98 10.86
CA SER A 441 -21.23 6.35 11.21
C SER A 441 -21.21 7.26 9.98
N ARG A 442 -22.23 8.10 9.87
CA ARG A 442 -22.34 9.13 8.83
C ARG A 442 -21.77 10.48 9.26
N THR A 443 -21.21 10.56 10.46
CA THR A 443 -20.53 11.76 10.96
C THR A 443 -19.51 12.25 9.93
N PRO A 444 -19.52 13.54 9.55
CA PRO A 444 -18.55 14.10 8.61
C PRO A 444 -17.13 13.84 9.07
N ARG A 445 -16.26 13.50 8.13
CA ARG A 445 -14.86 13.18 8.43
C ARG A 445 -13.91 14.20 7.88
N VAL A 446 -12.87 14.47 8.66
CA VAL A 446 -11.75 15.31 8.26
C VAL A 446 -10.46 14.60 8.55
N GLY A 447 -9.42 14.90 7.77
CA GLY A 447 -8.12 14.29 7.94
C GLY A 447 -7.03 15.30 8.26
N LEU A 448 -6.03 14.86 9.02
CA LEU A 448 -4.83 15.61 9.32
C LEU A 448 -3.58 14.76 9.04
N PHE A 449 -2.68 15.27 8.24
CA PHE A 449 -1.28 14.85 8.27
C PHE A 449 -0.60 15.60 9.42
N HIS A 450 -0.19 14.88 10.44
CA HIS A 450 0.51 15.46 11.58
C HIS A 450 1.81 16.17 11.18
N GLN A 451 2.41 15.73 10.08
CA GLN A 451 3.60 16.32 9.50
C GLN A 451 3.61 16.16 7.98
N PRO A 452 4.29 17.08 7.24
CA PRO A 452 4.41 16.95 5.79
C PRO A 452 5.12 15.65 5.41
N ARG A 453 4.66 15.03 4.31
CA ARG A 453 5.22 13.79 3.77
C ARG A 453 5.89 14.05 2.43
N PHE A 454 6.95 13.31 2.19
CA PHE A 454 7.70 13.44 0.95
C PHE A 454 7.10 12.66 -0.22
N SER A 455 6.25 11.67 0.06
CA SER A 455 5.63 10.84 -0.97
C SER A 455 4.21 11.29 -1.28
N GLY A 456 3.99 11.88 -2.46
CA GLY A 456 2.65 12.19 -2.97
C GLY A 456 1.79 10.93 -3.14
N ILE A 457 2.40 9.80 -3.44
CA ILE A 457 1.75 8.48 -3.53
C ILE A 457 1.15 8.09 -2.18
N GLN A 458 1.96 8.13 -1.12
CA GLN A 458 1.47 7.81 0.22
C GLN A 458 0.38 8.78 0.67
N ALA A 459 0.56 10.07 0.39
CA ALA A 459 -0.43 11.08 0.71
C ALA A 459 -1.78 10.81 0.02
N ARG A 460 -1.77 10.42 -1.26
CA ARG A 460 -2.98 10.05 -2.01
C ARG A 460 -3.64 8.80 -1.44
N GLN A 461 -2.87 7.78 -1.10
CA GLN A 461 -3.39 6.58 -0.45
C GLN A 461 -4.05 6.90 0.90
N ILE A 462 -3.44 7.77 1.70
CA ILE A 462 -3.95 8.18 3.00
C ILE A 462 -5.26 8.96 2.86
N THR A 463 -5.31 9.97 2.00
CA THR A 463 -6.51 10.78 1.81
C THR A 463 -7.68 9.94 1.28
N GLY A 464 -7.42 8.97 0.41
CA GLY A 464 -8.40 8.02 -0.09
C GLY A 464 -8.97 7.05 0.97
N ARG A 465 -8.51 7.11 2.24
CA ARG A 465 -9.10 6.32 3.33
C ARG A 465 -10.45 6.87 3.79
N THR A 466 -10.60 8.17 3.79
CA THR A 466 -11.80 8.87 4.24
C THR A 466 -12.58 9.50 3.08
N HIS A 467 -11.90 9.90 2.00
CA HIS A 467 -12.49 10.50 0.80
C HIS A 467 -12.81 9.40 -0.22
N ARG A 468 -14.00 8.82 -0.12
CA ARG A 468 -14.36 7.59 -0.84
C ARG A 468 -15.88 7.44 -0.99
N ASP A 469 -16.34 6.75 -2.04
CA ASP A 469 -17.74 6.37 -2.26
C ASP A 469 -18.72 7.55 -2.20
N GLY A 470 -18.34 8.69 -2.81
CA GLY A 470 -19.13 9.91 -2.81
C GLY A 470 -19.12 10.67 -1.47
N ARG A 471 -18.36 10.22 -0.49
CA ARG A 471 -18.16 10.93 0.78
C ARG A 471 -16.92 11.79 0.72
N THR A 472 -17.09 13.07 0.78
CA THR A 472 -15.99 14.03 0.80
C THR A 472 -15.38 14.14 2.19
N SER A 473 -14.05 14.19 2.26
CA SER A 473 -13.31 14.37 3.50
C SER A 473 -12.12 15.27 3.21
N PRO A 474 -12.17 16.54 3.62
CA PRO A 474 -11.05 17.45 3.46
C PRO A 474 -9.89 17.05 4.36
N TRP A 475 -8.67 17.28 3.88
CA TRP A 475 -7.44 16.99 4.60
C TRP A 475 -6.61 18.24 4.85
N ARG A 476 -5.89 18.26 5.95
CA ARG A 476 -4.95 19.31 6.34
C ARG A 476 -3.55 18.73 6.47
N ILE A 477 -2.54 19.54 6.21
CA ILE A 477 -1.13 19.22 6.45
C ILE A 477 -0.62 20.19 7.50
N ALA A 478 -0.36 19.70 8.71
CA ALA A 478 0.25 20.52 9.75
C ALA A 478 1.75 20.69 9.46
N PHE A 479 2.23 21.91 9.53
CA PHE A 479 3.67 22.24 9.38
C PHE A 479 4.02 23.39 10.32
N ALA A 480 5.26 23.41 10.79
CA ALA A 480 5.76 24.52 11.61
C ALA A 480 5.95 25.76 10.71
N GLU A 481 5.30 26.86 11.09
CA GLU A 481 5.35 28.13 10.37
C GLU A 481 6.76 28.73 10.37
N ASP A 482 7.13 29.41 9.29
CA ASP A 482 8.47 29.99 9.09
C ASP A 482 9.61 28.96 9.22
N THR A 483 9.39 27.73 8.77
CA THR A 483 10.40 26.67 8.76
C THR A 483 10.48 25.98 7.40
N VAL A 484 11.48 25.12 7.24
CA VAL A 484 11.61 24.27 6.03
C VAL A 484 10.38 23.42 5.76
N GLU A 485 9.59 23.08 6.77
CA GLU A 485 8.40 22.26 6.62
C GLU A 485 7.31 22.94 5.80
N GLU A 486 7.23 24.27 5.81
CA GLU A 486 6.30 25.01 4.97
C GLU A 486 6.53 24.74 3.49
N GLN A 487 7.79 24.72 3.06
CA GLN A 487 8.15 24.39 1.68
C GLN A 487 7.80 22.94 1.35
N VAL A 488 8.10 22.01 2.26
CA VAL A 488 7.75 20.58 2.08
C VAL A 488 6.24 20.39 2.00
N ALA A 489 5.46 21.10 2.82
CA ALA A 489 4.00 21.06 2.77
C ALA A 489 3.46 21.60 1.44
N ARG A 490 4.02 22.69 0.92
CA ARG A 490 3.67 23.27 -0.38
C ARG A 490 3.90 22.27 -1.52
N VAL A 491 5.10 21.70 -1.57
CA VAL A 491 5.44 20.67 -2.56
C VAL A 491 4.53 19.45 -2.47
N MET A 492 4.16 19.03 -1.25
CA MET A 492 3.22 17.93 -1.05
C MET A 492 1.83 18.24 -1.61
N VAL A 493 1.31 19.45 -1.39
CA VAL A 493 0.00 19.90 -1.93
C VAL A 493 0.05 19.94 -3.46
N GLU A 494 1.08 20.51 -4.05
CA GLU A 494 1.27 20.58 -5.51
C GLU A 494 1.30 19.17 -6.13
N ARG A 495 1.98 18.23 -5.50
CA ARG A 495 2.06 16.84 -5.97
C ARG A 495 0.75 16.08 -5.86
N LEU A 496 -0.01 16.32 -4.80
CA LEU A 496 -1.36 15.76 -4.69
C LEU A 496 -2.28 16.29 -5.79
N ALA A 497 -2.13 17.55 -6.19
CA ALA A 497 -2.88 18.15 -7.28
C ALA A 497 -2.48 17.58 -8.65
N VAL A 498 -1.18 17.36 -8.89
CA VAL A 498 -0.64 16.83 -10.17
C VAL A 498 -0.87 15.33 -10.31
N SER A 499 -0.86 14.55 -9.22
CA SER A 499 -1.05 13.10 -9.27
C SER A 499 -2.46 12.67 -9.74
N GLY A 500 -3.37 13.63 -9.97
CA GLY A 500 -4.65 13.40 -10.65
C GLY A 500 -4.54 13.31 -12.17
N SER A 501 -3.43 13.72 -12.80
CA SER A 501 -3.31 13.82 -14.25
C SER A 501 -2.20 13.00 -14.92
N ALA A 502 -1.29 12.40 -14.18
CA ALA A 502 -0.26 11.53 -14.76
C ALA A 502 0.31 10.57 -13.71
N ALA A 503 0.47 9.31 -14.09
CA ALA A 503 1.18 8.28 -13.34
C ALA A 503 2.70 8.54 -13.29
N GLY A 504 3.12 9.68 -12.73
CA GLY A 504 4.50 10.12 -12.70
C GLY A 504 4.81 10.88 -11.43
N ALA A 505 4.85 10.18 -10.30
CA ALA A 505 5.41 10.76 -9.08
C ALA A 505 6.92 10.52 -9.07
N ASP A 506 7.63 11.57 -8.98
CA ASP A 506 9.00 11.84 -9.29
C ASP A 506 9.96 11.56 -8.12
N THR A 507 11.09 10.91 -8.36
CA THR A 507 12.25 10.88 -7.46
C THR A 507 12.92 12.26 -7.34
N SER A 508 12.59 13.22 -8.20
CA SER A 508 12.92 14.62 -8.04
C SER A 508 12.47 15.17 -6.68
N SER A 509 11.47 14.55 -6.05
CA SER A 509 10.99 14.92 -4.73
C SER A 509 12.05 14.87 -3.64
N LEU A 510 12.90 13.89 -3.69
CA LEU A 510 13.96 13.73 -2.68
C LEU A 510 15.16 14.61 -3.01
N ARG A 511 15.38 14.88 -4.28
CA ARG A 511 16.37 15.85 -4.74
C ARG A 511 15.95 17.27 -4.40
N GLU A 512 14.71 17.65 -4.69
CA GLU A 512 14.17 18.96 -4.33
C GLU A 512 14.17 19.18 -2.83
N ILE A 513 13.91 18.15 -2.01
CA ILE A 513 14.04 18.24 -0.57
C ILE A 513 15.48 18.37 -0.12
N ALA A 514 16.40 17.64 -0.74
CA ALA A 514 17.83 17.82 -0.47
C ALA A 514 18.29 19.22 -0.87
N GLU A 515 17.79 19.76 -1.98
CA GLU A 515 18.03 21.13 -2.44
C GLU A 515 17.37 22.17 -1.51
N LEU A 516 16.13 21.96 -1.08
CA LEU A 516 15.43 22.79 -0.10
C LEU A 516 16.11 22.80 1.27
N LEU A 517 16.72 21.69 1.65
CA LEU A 517 17.46 21.56 2.90
C LEU A 517 18.92 22.02 2.76
N ASP A 518 19.27 22.67 1.64
CA ASP A 518 20.66 23.07 1.33
C ASP A 518 21.66 21.91 1.48
N ALA A 519 21.15 20.70 1.28
CA ALA A 519 21.89 19.46 1.33
C ALA A 519 22.04 18.96 -0.11
N ASP A 520 23.28 18.90 -0.61
CA ASP A 520 23.48 18.25 -1.90
C ASP A 520 22.97 16.82 -1.86
N TRP A 521 22.28 16.49 -2.88
CA TRP A 521 21.61 15.27 -3.24
C TRP A 521 22.24 13.97 -2.66
N LEU A 522 21.41 13.18 -2.02
CA LEU A 522 21.69 11.77 -1.70
C LEU A 522 21.22 10.89 -2.89
N PRO A 523 22.06 9.97 -3.40
CA PRO A 523 21.69 9.14 -4.54
C PRO A 523 20.39 8.34 -4.28
N ALA A 524 19.56 8.18 -5.31
CA ALA A 524 18.26 7.49 -5.24
C ALA A 524 18.33 6.08 -4.61
N ALA A 525 19.46 5.37 -4.77
CA ALA A 525 19.73 4.11 -4.06
C ALA A 525 19.84 4.26 -2.52
N ALA A 526 19.99 5.49 -2.01
CA ALA A 526 20.05 5.79 -0.59
C ALA A 526 18.69 6.07 0.04
N LEU A 527 17.65 6.16 -0.77
CA LEU A 527 16.31 6.64 -0.39
C LEU A 527 15.22 5.57 -0.57
N THR A 528 15.62 4.34 -0.89
CA THR A 528 14.70 3.20 -0.87
C THR A 528 14.33 2.91 0.58
N ASP A 529 13.04 2.98 0.89
CA ASP A 529 12.46 2.52 2.15
C ASP A 529 12.93 1.11 2.49
N PRO A 530 13.14 0.80 3.79
CA PRO A 530 13.60 -0.50 4.26
C PRO A 530 12.62 -1.64 3.94
#